data_ab2e0404164628385743ef305b1d12af
#
_entry.id   ab2e0404164628385743ef305b1d12af
#
_cell.length_a   1.000
_cell.length_b   1.000
_cell.length_c   1.000
_cell.angle_alpha   90.00
_cell.angle_beta   90.00
_cell.angle_gamma   90.00
#
_symmetry.space_group_name_H-M   'P 1'
#
loop_
_entity.id
_entity.type
_entity.pdbx_description
1 polymer ?
#
loop_
_entity_poly.entity_id
_entity_poly.type
_entity_poly.pdbx_seq_one_letter_code
_entity_poly.pdbx_strand_id
1 'polypeptide(L)'
;MSKVTFRKNSTQFYSTLKSRVDAYFKNNNLDKTGNWSLYAKSLILIPLAFGLFFSVLYFHETLPVYASLTMCGILGLVFASIGFNVMHDACHGSYSKKQWLNDLMGYSLNIMGGNAFIWKQKHNIIHHTYTNV
;
A
#
# COMPACT_ATOMS: atom_id res chain seq x y z
N MET A 1 23.74 -20.20 11.16
CA MET A 1 23.62 -18.79 10.76
C MET A 1 23.78 -17.93 12.00
N SER A 2 24.70 -16.95 12.01
CA SER A 2 24.87 -16.02 13.12
C SER A 2 23.62 -15.15 13.25
N LYS A 3 23.06 -15.05 14.45
CA LYS A 3 21.91 -14.20 14.75
C LYS A 3 22.35 -12.74 14.66
N VAL A 4 21.77 -11.98 13.73
CA VAL A 4 22.03 -10.54 13.61
C VAL A 4 21.49 -9.85 14.85
N THR A 5 22.36 -9.09 15.53
CA THR A 5 22.00 -8.31 16.72
C THR A 5 22.28 -6.82 16.47
N PHE A 6 21.31 -5.97 16.81
CA PHE A 6 21.48 -4.52 16.69
C PHE A 6 22.00 -3.91 17.98
N ARG A 7 22.96 -2.95 17.89
CA ARG A 7 23.47 -2.24 19.07
C ARG A 7 22.39 -1.37 19.71
N LYS A 8 22.20 -1.49 21.01
CA LYS A 8 21.22 -0.71 21.79
C LYS A 8 21.52 0.80 21.93
N ASN A 9 22.64 1.30 21.42
CA ASN A 9 23.12 2.67 21.68
C ASN A 9 22.40 3.79 20.92
N SER A 10 21.39 3.48 20.10
CA SER A 10 20.62 4.47 19.33
C SER A 10 19.27 4.87 19.94
N THR A 11 18.98 4.44 21.18
CA THR A 11 17.68 4.66 21.83
C THR A 11 17.37 6.14 22.04
N GLN A 12 18.36 6.96 22.38
CA GLN A 12 18.17 8.39 22.61
C GLN A 12 17.85 9.16 21.31
N PHE A 13 18.56 8.87 20.22
CA PHE A 13 18.26 9.48 18.92
C PHE A 13 16.84 9.14 18.46
N TYR A 14 16.48 7.87 18.47
CA TYR A 14 15.16 7.42 18.04
C TYR A 14 14.04 8.00 18.92
N SER A 15 14.19 8.00 20.24
CA SER A 15 13.20 8.56 21.16
C SER A 15 13.01 10.06 20.94
N THR A 16 14.11 10.80 20.74
CA THR A 16 14.08 12.24 20.45
C THR A 16 13.40 12.53 19.11
N LEU A 17 13.76 11.77 18.07
CA LEU A 17 13.13 11.90 16.75
C LEU A 17 11.64 11.62 16.82
N LYS A 18 11.25 10.52 17.45
CA LYS A 18 9.83 10.15 17.63
C LYS A 18 9.06 11.24 18.38
N SER A 19 9.62 11.75 19.48
CA SER A 19 9.00 12.82 20.27
C SER A 19 8.79 14.10 19.43
N ARG A 20 9.77 14.48 18.61
CA ARG A 20 9.66 15.66 17.72
C ARG A 20 8.60 15.46 16.63
N VAL A 21 8.56 14.27 16.03
CA VAL A 21 7.52 13.92 15.03
C VAL A 21 6.14 13.93 15.68
N ASP A 22 5.98 13.33 16.86
CA ASP A 22 4.73 13.32 17.60
C ASP A 22 4.25 14.73 17.95
N ALA A 23 5.18 15.60 18.38
CA ALA A 23 4.90 17.00 18.67
C ALA A 23 4.48 17.77 17.40
N TYR A 24 5.14 17.53 16.26
CA TYR A 24 4.78 18.17 14.98
C TYR A 24 3.32 17.86 14.59
N PHE A 25 2.94 16.58 14.58
CA PHE A 25 1.57 16.18 14.25
C PHE A 25 0.55 16.78 15.23
N LYS A 26 0.86 16.74 16.53
CA LYS A 26 -0.02 17.29 17.57
C LYS A 26 -0.18 18.81 17.45
N ASN A 27 0.91 19.54 17.26
CA ASN A 27 0.90 21.01 17.21
C ASN A 27 0.19 21.54 15.95
N ASN A 28 0.21 20.76 14.86
CA ASN A 28 -0.45 21.14 13.61
C ASN A 28 -1.84 20.52 13.45
N ASN A 29 -2.38 19.83 14.46
CA ASN A 29 -3.66 19.11 14.40
C ASN A 29 -3.75 18.15 13.19
N LEU A 30 -2.64 17.49 12.86
CA LEU A 30 -2.56 16.55 11.75
C LEU A 30 -2.70 15.11 12.26
N ASP A 31 -3.42 14.30 11.51
CA ASP A 31 -3.47 12.86 11.74
C ASP A 31 -2.23 12.17 11.15
N LYS A 32 -1.71 11.16 11.87
CA LYS A 32 -0.60 10.33 11.40
C LYS A 32 -1.02 9.27 10.38
N THR A 33 -2.30 9.03 10.27
CA THR A 33 -2.90 8.05 9.36
C THR A 33 -3.79 8.78 8.37
N GLY A 34 -4.03 8.17 7.26
CA GLY A 34 -4.87 8.52 6.14
C GLY A 34 -5.51 9.91 6.11
N ASN A 35 -5.47 10.55 4.99
CA ASN A 35 -6.11 11.82 4.74
C ASN A 35 -7.06 11.72 3.53
N TRP A 36 -7.81 12.79 3.26
CA TRP A 36 -8.74 12.83 2.14
C TRP A 36 -8.07 12.54 0.78
N SER A 37 -6.84 13.01 0.57
CA SER A 37 -6.09 12.75 -0.66
C SER A 37 -5.84 11.25 -0.87
N LEU A 38 -5.52 10.50 0.19
CA LEU A 38 -5.34 9.05 0.13
C LEU A 38 -6.66 8.33 -0.17
N TYR A 39 -7.74 8.73 0.51
CA TYR A 39 -9.06 8.13 0.27
C TYR A 39 -9.58 8.41 -1.14
N ALA A 40 -9.39 9.63 -1.65
CA ALA A 40 -9.77 9.99 -3.02
C ALA A 40 -9.04 9.12 -4.06
N LYS A 41 -7.74 8.84 -3.86
CA LYS A 41 -7.01 7.91 -4.74
C LYS A 41 -7.65 6.52 -4.74
N SER A 42 -8.03 5.99 -3.59
CA SER A 42 -8.67 4.67 -3.51
C SER A 42 -10.03 4.65 -4.19
N LEU A 43 -10.83 5.73 -4.02
CA LEU A 43 -12.15 5.88 -4.63
C LEU A 43 -12.08 6.01 -6.17
N ILE A 44 -10.96 6.41 -6.71
CA ILE A 44 -10.73 6.50 -8.16
C ILE A 44 -10.11 5.20 -8.68
N LEU A 45 -9.01 4.76 -8.08
CA LEU A 45 -8.20 3.66 -8.61
C LEU A 45 -8.94 2.32 -8.55
N ILE A 46 -9.66 2.04 -7.47
CA ILE A 46 -10.34 0.74 -7.31
C ILE A 46 -11.48 0.59 -8.34
N PRO A 47 -12.45 1.53 -8.46
CA PRO A 47 -13.46 1.43 -9.50
C PRO A 47 -12.88 1.45 -10.94
N LEU A 48 -11.81 2.21 -11.18
CA LEU A 48 -11.14 2.22 -12.48
C LEU A 48 -10.54 0.85 -12.83
N ALA A 49 -9.91 0.17 -11.87
CA ALA A 49 -9.39 -1.17 -12.08
C ALA A 49 -10.50 -2.16 -12.44
N PHE A 50 -11.61 -2.16 -11.71
CA PHE A 50 -12.76 -3.00 -12.02
C PHE A 50 -13.37 -2.65 -13.37
N GLY A 51 -13.55 -1.35 -13.66
CA GLY A 51 -14.09 -0.89 -14.95
C GLY A 51 -13.23 -1.34 -16.13
N LEU A 52 -11.91 -1.16 -16.06
CA LEU A 52 -10.99 -1.62 -17.11
C LEU A 52 -11.00 -3.15 -17.25
N PHE A 53 -10.95 -3.87 -16.14
CA PHE A 53 -10.94 -5.34 -16.14
C PHE A 53 -12.22 -5.89 -16.84
N PHE A 54 -13.38 -5.45 -16.40
CA PHE A 54 -14.63 -5.91 -16.99
C PHE A 54 -14.83 -5.42 -18.42
N SER A 55 -14.32 -4.22 -18.77
CA SER A 55 -14.35 -3.74 -20.15
C SER A 55 -13.51 -4.61 -21.09
N VAL A 56 -12.30 -5.01 -20.67
CA VAL A 56 -11.49 -5.92 -21.47
C VAL A 56 -12.19 -7.27 -21.65
N LEU A 57 -12.78 -7.82 -20.58
CA LEU A 57 -13.52 -9.09 -20.67
C LEU A 57 -14.77 -9.01 -21.57
N TYR A 58 -15.52 -7.93 -21.47
CA TYR A 58 -16.78 -7.79 -22.21
C TYR A 58 -16.56 -7.50 -23.70
N PHE A 59 -15.56 -6.66 -24.01
CA PHE A 59 -15.32 -6.20 -25.37
C PHE A 59 -14.21 -6.96 -26.10
N HIS A 60 -13.67 -8.05 -25.54
CA HIS A 60 -12.50 -8.76 -26.09
C HIS A 60 -12.65 -9.22 -27.54
N GLU A 61 -13.90 -9.58 -27.97
CA GLU A 61 -14.17 -10.01 -29.34
C GLU A 61 -14.38 -8.84 -30.33
N THR A 62 -14.73 -7.65 -29.83
CA THR A 62 -15.09 -6.50 -30.66
C THR A 62 -13.98 -5.46 -30.76
N LEU A 63 -13.07 -5.42 -29.77
CA LEU A 63 -11.95 -4.49 -29.78
C LEU A 63 -10.81 -4.98 -30.66
N PRO A 64 -10.18 -4.09 -31.42
CA PRO A 64 -8.96 -4.43 -32.12
C PRO A 64 -7.83 -4.74 -31.11
N VAL A 65 -6.92 -5.64 -31.48
CA VAL A 65 -5.85 -6.16 -30.60
C VAL A 65 -5.05 -5.03 -29.92
N TYR A 66 -4.70 -3.98 -30.66
CA TYR A 66 -3.95 -2.86 -30.09
C TYR A 66 -4.72 -2.11 -28.98
N ALA A 67 -6.05 -1.99 -29.10
CA ALA A 67 -6.87 -1.36 -28.07
C ALA A 67 -6.94 -2.23 -26.81
N SER A 68 -7.14 -3.53 -26.96
CA SER A 68 -7.13 -4.49 -25.85
C SER A 68 -5.78 -4.50 -25.13
N LEU A 69 -4.66 -4.51 -25.86
CA LEU A 69 -3.32 -4.45 -25.27
C LEU A 69 -3.08 -3.13 -24.53
N THR A 70 -3.53 -2.01 -25.09
CA THR A 70 -3.45 -0.69 -24.42
C THR A 70 -4.23 -0.69 -23.12
N MET A 71 -5.47 -1.21 -23.12
CA MET A 71 -6.30 -1.31 -21.90
C MET A 71 -5.66 -2.21 -20.85
N CYS A 72 -5.07 -3.33 -21.25
CA CYS A 72 -4.31 -4.20 -20.33
C CYS A 72 -3.09 -3.47 -19.74
N GLY A 73 -2.36 -2.70 -20.55
CA GLY A 73 -1.25 -1.88 -20.09
C GLY A 73 -1.69 -0.83 -19.05
N ILE A 74 -2.79 -0.12 -19.33
CA ILE A 74 -3.38 0.84 -18.39
C ILE A 74 -3.84 0.13 -17.10
N LEU A 75 -4.49 -1.02 -17.21
CA LEU A 75 -4.90 -1.82 -16.05
C LEU A 75 -3.70 -2.21 -15.18
N GLY A 76 -2.58 -2.61 -15.80
CA GLY A 76 -1.33 -2.89 -15.09
C GLY A 76 -0.79 -1.68 -14.32
N LEU A 77 -0.82 -0.49 -14.92
CA LEU A 77 -0.44 0.77 -14.25
C LEU A 77 -1.38 1.11 -13.08
N VAL A 78 -2.68 0.87 -13.24
CA VAL A 78 -3.66 1.08 -12.17
C VAL A 78 -3.43 0.09 -11.04
N PHE A 79 -3.15 -1.18 -11.31
CA PHE A 79 -2.80 -2.17 -10.29
C PHE A 79 -1.51 -1.79 -9.55
N ALA A 80 -0.48 -1.35 -10.25
CA ALA A 80 0.74 -0.85 -9.60
C ALA A 80 0.41 0.36 -8.70
N SER A 81 -0.42 1.28 -9.16
CA SER A 81 -0.84 2.45 -8.38
C SER A 81 -1.64 2.07 -7.13
N ILE A 82 -2.53 1.07 -7.21
CA ILE A 82 -3.23 0.50 -6.03
C ILE A 82 -2.22 -0.13 -5.08
N GLY A 83 -1.27 -0.89 -5.60
CA GLY A 83 -0.21 -1.51 -4.83
C GLY A 83 0.55 -0.50 -3.97
N PHE A 84 1.02 0.59 -4.57
CA PHE A 84 1.82 1.61 -3.87
C PHE A 84 1.00 2.57 -3.00
N ASN A 85 -0.19 2.99 -3.43
CA ASN A 85 -0.93 4.06 -2.75
C ASN A 85 -2.05 3.56 -1.83
N VAL A 86 -2.51 2.31 -1.97
CA VAL A 86 -3.64 1.77 -1.19
C VAL A 86 -3.19 0.60 -0.35
N MET A 87 -2.77 -0.47 -1.03
CA MET A 87 -2.39 -1.73 -0.39
C MET A 87 -1.19 -1.57 0.57
N HIS A 88 -0.13 -0.92 0.11
CA HIS A 88 1.09 -0.73 0.88
C HIS A 88 0.81 0.01 2.19
N ASP A 89 0.16 1.17 2.12
CA ASP A 89 -0.17 1.97 3.30
C ASP A 89 -1.14 1.24 4.24
N ALA A 90 -2.09 0.52 3.68
CA ALA A 90 -3.04 -0.30 4.44
C ALA A 90 -2.34 -1.46 5.16
N CYS A 91 -1.44 -2.17 4.49
CA CYS A 91 -0.66 -3.24 5.10
C CYS A 91 0.32 -2.76 6.18
N HIS A 92 0.75 -1.49 6.13
CA HIS A 92 1.49 -0.84 7.22
C HIS A 92 0.61 -0.30 8.35
N GLY A 93 -0.73 -0.34 8.21
CA GLY A 93 -1.66 0.21 9.19
C GLY A 93 -1.73 1.74 9.19
N SER A 94 -1.22 2.39 8.14
CA SER A 94 -1.19 3.85 8.00
C SER A 94 -2.34 4.42 7.15
N TYR A 95 -3.11 3.57 6.47
CA TYR A 95 -4.24 3.99 5.66
C TYR A 95 -5.37 4.59 6.49
N SER A 96 -5.66 4.05 7.68
CA SER A 96 -6.73 4.51 8.55
C SER A 96 -6.43 4.27 10.03
N LYS A 97 -7.06 5.04 10.92
CA LYS A 97 -7.12 4.75 12.37
C LYS A 97 -7.89 3.46 12.69
N LYS A 98 -8.77 3.01 11.76
CA LYS A 98 -9.62 1.83 11.94
C LYS A 98 -8.92 0.61 11.32
N GLN A 99 -8.56 -0.37 12.16
CA GLN A 99 -7.83 -1.56 11.70
C GLN A 99 -8.60 -2.35 10.63
N TRP A 100 -9.92 -2.50 10.79
CA TRP A 100 -10.72 -3.21 9.79
C TRP A 100 -10.64 -2.59 8.39
N LEU A 101 -10.48 -1.25 8.30
CA LEU A 101 -10.34 -0.55 7.03
C LEU A 101 -8.93 -0.76 6.44
N ASN A 102 -7.91 -0.82 7.28
CA ASN A 102 -6.56 -1.21 6.85
C ASN A 102 -6.55 -2.64 6.31
N ASP A 103 -7.24 -3.57 6.97
CA ASP A 103 -7.31 -4.95 6.51
C ASP A 103 -8.10 -5.06 5.20
N LEU A 104 -9.24 -4.38 5.10
CA LEU A 104 -10.04 -4.34 3.86
C LEU A 104 -9.23 -3.80 2.67
N MET A 105 -8.56 -2.66 2.83
CA MET A 105 -7.75 -2.07 1.77
C MET A 105 -6.49 -2.90 1.48
N GLY A 106 -5.92 -3.55 2.47
CA GLY A 106 -4.82 -4.49 2.31
C GLY A 106 -5.19 -5.72 1.46
N TYR A 107 -6.44 -6.17 1.52
CA TYR A 107 -6.96 -7.27 0.68
C TYR A 107 -7.01 -6.93 -0.82
N SER A 108 -6.84 -5.67 -1.20
CA SER A 108 -6.67 -5.34 -2.63
C SER A 108 -5.50 -6.11 -3.26
N LEU A 109 -4.46 -6.45 -2.50
CA LEU A 109 -3.38 -7.33 -2.96
C LEU A 109 -3.87 -8.73 -3.36
N ASN A 110 -4.82 -9.28 -2.59
CA ASN A 110 -5.38 -10.61 -2.88
C ASN A 110 -6.20 -10.59 -4.19
N ILE A 111 -6.91 -9.51 -4.45
CA ILE A 111 -7.66 -9.32 -5.72
C ILE A 111 -6.69 -9.24 -6.91
N MET A 112 -5.51 -8.65 -6.71
CA MET A 112 -4.46 -8.55 -7.74
C MET A 112 -3.62 -9.84 -7.89
N GLY A 113 -3.96 -10.93 -7.18
CA GLY A 113 -3.27 -12.22 -7.28
C GLY A 113 -2.13 -12.43 -6.28
N GLY A 114 -1.91 -11.49 -5.34
CA GLY A 114 -0.95 -11.66 -4.26
C GLY A 114 -1.56 -12.22 -2.98
N ASN A 115 -0.84 -12.13 -1.86
CA ASN A 115 -1.30 -12.53 -0.55
C ASN A 115 -0.89 -11.51 0.51
N ALA A 116 -1.84 -10.77 1.05
CA ALA A 116 -1.61 -9.70 2.01
C ALA A 116 -0.96 -10.18 3.31
N PHE A 117 -1.27 -11.39 3.79
CA PHE A 117 -0.65 -11.96 4.98
C PHE A 117 0.84 -12.24 4.75
N ILE A 118 1.17 -12.94 3.67
CA ILE A 118 2.57 -13.24 3.31
C ILE A 118 3.36 -11.95 3.05
N TRP A 119 2.73 -10.98 2.40
CA TRP A 119 3.34 -9.68 2.15
C TRP A 119 3.67 -8.95 3.46
N LYS A 120 2.72 -8.88 4.41
CA LYS A 120 2.94 -8.29 5.75
C LYS A 120 4.11 -8.97 6.48
N GLN A 121 4.22 -10.31 6.43
CA GLN A 121 5.33 -11.04 7.04
C GLN A 121 6.68 -10.70 6.38
N LYS A 122 6.75 -10.74 5.06
CA LYS A 122 7.98 -10.46 4.33
C LYS A 122 8.37 -8.98 4.39
N HIS A 123 7.43 -8.09 4.17
CA HIS A 123 7.71 -6.66 4.06
C HIS A 123 7.87 -6.01 5.43
N ASN A 124 6.87 -6.12 6.31
CA ASN A 124 6.89 -5.40 7.60
C ASN A 124 7.88 -6.01 8.60
N ILE A 125 8.10 -7.33 8.57
CA ILE A 125 8.97 -7.99 9.54
C ILE A 125 10.37 -8.20 8.96
N ILE A 126 10.49 -8.88 7.81
CA ILE A 126 11.80 -9.26 7.28
C ILE A 126 12.47 -8.06 6.62
N HIS A 127 11.82 -7.43 5.65
CA HIS A 127 12.41 -6.31 4.90
C HIS A 127 12.77 -5.13 5.79
N HIS A 128 11.85 -4.67 6.66
CA HIS A 128 12.14 -3.53 7.55
C HIS A 128 13.13 -3.85 8.66
N THR A 129 13.27 -5.11 9.06
CA THR A 129 14.26 -5.51 10.07
C THR A 129 15.64 -5.76 9.48
N TYR A 130 15.71 -6.30 8.26
CA TYR A 130 16.95 -6.81 7.64
C TYR A 130 17.19 -6.22 6.24
N THR A 131 16.91 -4.93 6.06
CA THR A 131 16.93 -4.25 4.74
C THR A 131 18.27 -4.41 4.00
N ASN A 132 19.37 -4.52 4.72
CA ASN A 132 20.73 -4.57 4.18
C ASN A 132 21.54 -5.78 4.67
N VAL A 133 20.89 -6.89 5.02
CA VAL A 133 21.54 -8.10 5.56
C VAL A 133 21.28 -9.29 4.65
#